data_10b948cc60e75aad9b2f30ec371a9377
#
_entry.id   10b948cc60e75aad9b2f30ec371a9377
#
_cell.length_a   1.000
_cell.length_b   1.000
_cell.length_c   1.000
_cell.angle_alpha   90.00
_cell.angle_beta   90.00
_cell.angle_gamma   90.00
#
_symmetry.space_group_name_H-M   'P 1'
#
loop_
_entity.id
_entity.type
_entity.pdbx_description
1 polymer ?
#
loop_
_entity_poly.entity_id
_entity_poly.type
_entity_poly.pdbx_seq_one_letter_code
_entity_poly.pdbx_strand_id
1 'polypeptide(L)'
;IITGRLKPEFFPAIFGKNGKKPLDTKAPKKCISPIAKELNQSHESLAEDWLNIASQNMANAIKKISVQKGYDINKYCLTVFGGAGGQFACSVAENLNINKCYIHSKASLLSAYGIGLANVSSLKKETIEKIFSKENMKYLGKSLKKLSTELKNELLEQKIKKNKIKVEVMVFLRLRNSDNTFQIKLNSFNKM
;
A
#
# COMPACT_ATOMS: atom_id res chain seq x y z
N ILE A 1 15.31 13.95 -13.25
CA ILE A 1 16.17 14.41 -14.37
C ILE A 1 16.62 15.84 -14.09
N ILE A 2 15.72 16.83 -13.96
CA ILE A 2 16.06 18.26 -13.81
C ILE A 2 16.98 18.50 -12.61
N THR A 3 16.67 17.92 -11.46
CA THR A 3 17.44 18.01 -10.22
C THR A 3 18.67 17.10 -10.19
N GLY A 4 18.95 16.35 -11.24
CA GLY A 4 20.06 15.40 -11.32
C GLY A 4 19.91 14.11 -10.48
N ARG A 5 18.84 13.96 -9.71
CA ARG A 5 18.61 12.76 -8.88
C ARG A 5 18.37 11.51 -9.72
N LEU A 6 17.77 11.66 -10.90
CA LEU A 6 17.55 10.59 -11.87
C LEU A 6 18.48 10.82 -13.05
N LYS A 7 19.39 9.87 -13.28
CA LYS A 7 20.40 9.93 -14.34
C LYS A 7 19.94 9.13 -15.56
N PRO A 8 19.59 9.81 -16.67
CA PRO A 8 19.02 9.17 -17.86
C PRO A 8 19.90 8.11 -18.50
N GLU A 9 21.21 8.25 -18.39
CA GLU A 9 22.22 7.34 -18.94
C GLU A 9 22.15 5.92 -18.40
N PHE A 10 21.54 5.74 -17.22
CA PHE A 10 21.35 4.41 -16.61
C PHE A 10 20.08 3.71 -17.07
N PHE A 11 19.26 4.36 -17.89
CA PHE A 11 18.04 3.77 -18.39
C PHE A 11 18.26 3.13 -19.79
N PRO A 12 17.69 1.94 -20.02
CA PRO A 12 17.74 1.33 -21.34
C PRO A 12 16.93 2.15 -22.36
N ALA A 13 17.27 2.05 -23.63
CA ALA A 13 16.56 2.73 -24.71
C ALA A 13 15.27 1.99 -25.10
N ILE A 14 14.28 2.01 -24.20
CA ILE A 14 12.99 1.30 -24.37
C ILE A 14 11.78 2.24 -24.45
N PHE A 15 12.02 3.55 -24.60
CA PHE A 15 10.96 4.56 -24.62
C PHE A 15 10.50 4.91 -26.05
N GLY A 16 9.44 5.73 -26.14
CA GLY A 16 8.85 6.15 -27.41
C GLY A 16 7.92 5.10 -28.01
N LYS A 17 7.19 5.49 -29.09
CA LYS A 17 6.17 4.64 -29.72
C LYS A 17 6.67 3.25 -30.14
N ASN A 18 7.93 3.14 -30.51
CA ASN A 18 8.52 1.87 -30.99
C ASN A 18 9.38 1.17 -29.92
N GLY A 19 9.41 1.66 -28.68
CA GLY A 19 10.21 1.06 -27.61
C GLY A 19 11.73 1.03 -27.86
N LYS A 20 12.26 1.97 -28.66
CA LYS A 20 13.68 1.97 -29.09
C LYS A 20 14.37 3.32 -28.88
N LYS A 21 13.73 4.26 -28.18
CA LYS A 21 14.33 5.58 -27.93
C LYS A 21 14.90 5.65 -26.51
N PRO A 22 16.00 6.41 -26.30
CA PRO A 22 16.45 6.72 -24.95
C PRO A 22 15.44 7.64 -24.24
N LEU A 23 15.61 7.80 -22.94
CA LEU A 23 14.81 8.72 -22.13
C LEU A 23 15.00 10.15 -22.63
N ASP A 24 13.92 10.88 -22.89
CA ASP A 24 13.96 12.26 -23.36
C ASP A 24 14.37 13.20 -22.21
N THR A 25 15.59 13.71 -22.28
CA THR A 25 16.16 14.62 -21.27
C THR A 25 15.66 16.05 -21.38
N LYS A 26 15.10 16.44 -22.53
CA LYS A 26 14.64 17.82 -22.81
C LYS A 26 13.15 18.00 -22.44
N ALA A 27 12.37 16.95 -22.56
CA ALA A 27 10.93 16.99 -22.29
C ALA A 27 10.58 17.53 -20.88
N PRO A 28 11.23 17.13 -19.79
CA PRO A 28 10.91 17.66 -18.45
C PRO A 28 11.09 19.18 -18.37
N LYS A 29 12.21 19.72 -18.87
CA LYS A 29 12.45 21.17 -18.86
C LYS A 29 11.40 21.91 -19.71
N LYS A 30 11.07 21.38 -20.89
CA LYS A 30 10.03 21.97 -21.74
C LYS A 30 8.67 22.00 -21.06
N CYS A 31 8.31 20.94 -20.36
CA CYS A 31 7.01 20.85 -19.66
C CYS A 31 6.89 21.84 -18.52
N ILE A 32 7.93 22.07 -17.72
CA ILE A 32 7.85 22.97 -16.56
C ILE A 32 8.15 24.42 -16.90
N SER A 33 8.73 24.73 -18.07
CA SER A 33 9.10 26.09 -18.46
C SER A 33 7.99 27.13 -18.37
N PRO A 34 6.72 26.87 -18.77
CA PRO A 34 5.64 27.84 -18.62
C PRO A 34 5.40 28.22 -17.15
N ILE A 35 5.36 27.25 -16.27
CA ILE A 35 5.12 27.43 -14.84
C ILE A 35 6.29 28.14 -14.17
N ALA A 36 7.52 27.73 -14.51
CA ALA A 36 8.73 28.37 -14.00
C ALA A 36 8.79 29.87 -14.36
N LYS A 37 8.38 30.23 -15.57
CA LYS A 37 8.27 31.64 -15.98
C LYS A 37 7.20 32.39 -15.20
N GLU A 38 6.03 31.83 -15.04
CA GLU A 38 4.92 32.42 -14.31
C GLU A 38 5.31 32.71 -12.84
N LEU A 39 6.00 31.74 -12.21
CA LEU A 39 6.45 31.85 -10.80
C LEU A 39 7.78 32.60 -10.66
N ASN A 40 8.41 33.03 -11.75
CA ASN A 40 9.73 33.66 -11.76
C ASN A 40 10.80 32.83 -11.01
N GLN A 41 10.77 31.51 -11.24
CA GLN A 41 11.69 30.54 -10.64
C GLN A 41 12.58 29.86 -11.69
N SER A 42 13.75 29.34 -11.26
CA SER A 42 14.52 28.43 -12.09
C SER A 42 13.82 27.05 -12.22
N HIS A 43 14.12 26.31 -13.28
CA HIS A 43 13.57 24.97 -13.46
C HIS A 43 13.99 24.02 -12.31
N GLU A 44 15.20 24.18 -11.84
CA GLU A 44 15.79 23.39 -10.76
C GLU A 44 15.08 23.68 -9.43
N SER A 45 14.87 24.97 -9.09
CA SER A 45 14.14 25.38 -7.89
C SER A 45 12.71 24.86 -7.89
N LEU A 46 11.98 25.06 -8.98
CA LEU A 46 10.60 24.59 -9.12
C LEU A 46 10.50 23.05 -9.00
N ALA A 47 11.45 22.34 -9.60
CA ALA A 47 11.47 20.89 -9.51
C ALA A 47 11.77 20.39 -8.08
N GLU A 48 12.66 21.05 -7.35
CA GLU A 48 12.92 20.75 -5.93
C GLU A 48 11.68 21.02 -5.05
N ASP A 49 10.99 22.13 -5.26
CA ASP A 49 9.76 22.45 -4.53
C ASP A 49 8.69 21.38 -4.71
N TRP A 50 8.51 20.90 -5.95
CA TRP A 50 7.56 19.81 -6.23
C TRP A 50 7.97 18.50 -5.55
N LEU A 51 9.26 18.17 -5.53
CA LEU A 51 9.75 16.98 -4.82
C LEU A 51 9.55 17.11 -3.30
N ASN A 52 9.73 18.30 -2.75
CA ASN A 52 9.49 18.57 -1.33
C ASN A 52 8.01 18.42 -0.99
N ILE A 53 7.10 18.99 -1.79
CA ILE A 53 5.65 18.81 -1.62
C ILE A 53 5.27 17.33 -1.70
N ALA A 54 5.81 16.60 -2.66
CA ALA A 54 5.55 15.17 -2.80
C ALA A 54 6.00 14.38 -1.55
N SER A 55 7.21 14.66 -1.03
CA SER A 55 7.72 14.01 0.19
C SER A 55 6.88 14.34 1.42
N GLN A 56 6.44 15.60 1.56
CA GLN A 56 5.56 16.01 2.65
C GLN A 56 4.20 15.32 2.57
N ASN A 57 3.61 15.20 1.38
CA ASN A 57 2.35 14.49 1.19
C ASN A 57 2.45 13.02 1.56
N MET A 58 3.55 12.34 1.18
CA MET A 58 3.82 10.97 1.58
C MET A 58 3.99 10.85 3.10
N ALA A 59 4.74 11.75 3.73
CA ALA A 59 4.93 11.78 5.18
C ALA A 59 3.60 12.01 5.90
N ASN A 60 2.76 12.93 5.43
CA ASN A 60 1.44 13.20 6.00
C ASN A 60 0.50 12.00 5.91
N ALA A 61 0.53 11.25 4.80
CA ALA A 61 -0.23 10.02 4.65
C ALA A 61 0.19 8.95 5.69
N ILE A 62 1.49 8.79 5.91
CA ILE A 62 2.04 7.89 6.94
C ILE A 62 1.65 8.34 8.34
N LYS A 63 1.79 9.64 8.65
CA LYS A 63 1.37 10.22 9.95
C LYS A 63 -0.10 9.95 10.22
N LYS A 64 -0.97 10.20 9.25
CA LYS A 64 -2.41 10.01 9.40
C LYS A 64 -2.76 8.59 9.84
N ILE A 65 -2.21 7.59 9.16
CA ILE A 65 -2.49 6.18 9.48
C ILE A 65 -1.89 5.76 10.83
N SER A 66 -0.66 6.20 11.11
CA SER A 66 0.07 5.81 12.31
C SER A 66 -0.49 6.47 13.56
N VAL A 67 -0.80 7.75 13.51
CA VAL A 67 -1.40 8.50 14.63
C VAL A 67 -2.81 7.97 14.94
N GLN A 68 -3.62 7.68 13.93
CA GLN A 68 -4.94 7.07 14.13
C GLN A 68 -4.86 5.71 14.87
N LYS A 69 -3.75 5.00 14.73
CA LYS A 69 -3.50 3.72 15.43
C LYS A 69 -2.73 3.89 16.74
N GLY A 70 -2.42 5.12 17.15
CA GLY A 70 -1.68 5.41 18.38
C GLY A 70 -0.18 5.04 18.34
N TYR A 71 0.41 4.91 17.16
CA TYR A 71 1.83 4.58 17.02
C TYR A 71 2.70 5.83 17.08
N ASP A 72 3.80 5.76 17.85
CA ASP A 72 4.88 6.76 17.87
C ASP A 72 5.85 6.46 16.73
N ILE A 73 5.73 7.21 15.64
CA ILE A 73 6.45 6.97 14.36
C ILE A 73 7.96 7.02 14.56
N ASN A 74 8.46 7.84 15.49
CA ASN A 74 9.90 8.02 15.71
C ASN A 74 10.62 6.74 16.18
N LYS A 75 9.86 5.79 16.71
CA LYS A 75 10.38 4.48 17.18
C LYS A 75 10.46 3.43 16.10
N TYR A 76 10.03 3.75 14.88
CA TYR A 76 9.97 2.81 13.77
C TYR A 76 11.08 3.03 12.76
N CYS A 77 11.29 2.06 11.89
CA CYS A 77 12.15 2.13 10.73
C CYS A 77 11.29 2.32 9.47
N LEU A 78 11.66 3.25 8.61
CA LEU A 78 10.99 3.43 7.32
C LEU A 78 11.43 2.33 6.35
N THR A 79 10.54 1.39 6.05
CA THR A 79 10.81 0.38 5.02
C THR A 79 10.43 0.92 3.65
N VAL A 80 11.40 0.93 2.75
CA VAL A 80 11.29 1.53 1.41
C VAL A 80 11.34 0.45 0.35
N PHE A 81 10.35 0.44 -0.55
CA PHE A 81 10.30 -0.49 -1.68
C PHE A 81 9.62 0.15 -2.90
N GLY A 82 9.72 -0.54 -4.05
CA GLY A 82 9.28 -0.03 -5.34
C GLY A 82 10.40 0.66 -6.11
N GLY A 83 10.24 0.80 -7.43
CA GLY A 83 11.27 1.32 -8.32
C GLY A 83 11.71 2.76 -8.05
N ALA A 84 10.81 3.61 -7.56
CA ALA A 84 11.08 5.02 -7.26
C ALA A 84 11.26 5.32 -5.76
N GLY A 85 10.98 4.36 -4.89
CA GLY A 85 10.95 4.58 -3.42
C GLY A 85 12.25 5.13 -2.87
N GLY A 86 13.39 4.64 -3.34
CA GLY A 86 14.70 5.09 -2.89
C GLY A 86 14.99 6.58 -3.12
N GLN A 87 14.34 7.21 -4.11
CA GLN A 87 14.53 8.63 -4.41
C GLN A 87 13.91 9.55 -3.35
N PHE A 88 12.91 9.07 -2.61
CA PHE A 88 12.17 9.83 -1.61
C PHE A 88 12.47 9.38 -0.16
N ALA A 89 13.18 8.27 0.00
CA ALA A 89 13.39 7.63 1.30
C ALA A 89 13.90 8.60 2.37
N CYS A 90 14.97 9.32 2.10
CA CYS A 90 15.59 10.25 3.06
C CYS A 90 14.66 11.43 3.36
N SER A 91 14.13 12.10 2.33
CA SER A 91 13.25 13.26 2.51
C SER A 91 11.96 12.92 3.29
N VAL A 92 11.40 11.73 3.04
CA VAL A 92 10.23 11.26 3.81
C VAL A 92 10.62 10.92 5.24
N ALA A 93 11.76 10.27 5.47
CA ALA A 93 12.24 9.96 6.81
C ALA A 93 12.51 11.23 7.63
N GLU A 94 13.13 12.25 7.03
CA GLU A 94 13.37 13.55 7.64
C GLU A 94 12.05 14.23 8.03
N ASN A 95 11.07 14.28 7.13
CA ASN A 95 9.74 14.82 7.41
C ASN A 95 8.96 14.08 8.52
N LEU A 96 9.34 12.83 8.78
CA LEU A 96 8.78 11.97 9.83
C LEU A 96 9.62 11.92 11.11
N ASN A 97 10.80 12.55 11.15
CA ASN A 97 11.80 12.42 12.20
C ASN A 97 12.21 10.94 12.45
N ILE A 98 12.26 10.14 11.39
CA ILE A 98 12.69 8.74 11.44
C ILE A 98 14.19 8.67 11.10
N ASN A 99 14.99 8.12 12.00
CA ASN A 99 16.46 8.07 11.86
C ASN A 99 16.95 6.82 11.11
N LYS A 100 16.06 5.90 10.73
CA LYS A 100 16.44 4.62 10.12
C LYS A 100 15.57 4.34 8.91
N CYS A 101 16.24 4.11 7.77
CA CYS A 101 15.58 3.59 6.55
C CYS A 101 16.10 2.18 6.28
N TYR A 102 15.18 1.27 5.96
CA TYR A 102 15.52 -0.07 5.50
C TYR A 102 15.15 -0.22 4.02
N ILE A 103 16.14 -0.54 3.20
CA ILE A 103 15.97 -0.79 1.76
C ILE A 103 16.45 -2.21 1.50
N HIS A 104 15.52 -3.08 1.15
CA HIS A 104 15.84 -4.47 0.82
C HIS A 104 16.63 -4.53 -0.50
N SER A 105 17.56 -5.49 -0.65
CA SER A 105 18.35 -5.67 -1.89
C SER A 105 17.49 -5.88 -3.14
N LYS A 106 16.27 -6.42 -2.98
CA LYS A 106 15.27 -6.57 -4.05
C LYS A 106 14.14 -5.54 -3.96
N ALA A 107 14.39 -4.35 -3.42
CA ALA A 107 13.36 -3.35 -3.15
C ALA A 107 12.49 -3.02 -4.38
N SER A 108 13.08 -2.92 -5.57
CA SER A 108 12.36 -2.65 -6.82
C SER A 108 11.43 -3.79 -7.27
N LEU A 109 11.67 -5.02 -6.82
CA LEU A 109 10.94 -6.23 -7.17
C LEU A 109 10.24 -6.87 -5.96
N LEU A 110 10.18 -6.18 -4.83
CA LEU A 110 9.73 -6.76 -3.55
C LEU A 110 8.28 -7.24 -3.62
N SER A 111 7.42 -6.57 -4.38
CA SER A 111 6.04 -7.02 -4.59
C SER A 111 5.97 -8.37 -5.31
N ALA A 112 6.72 -8.55 -6.40
CA ALA A 112 6.79 -9.81 -7.13
C ALA A 112 7.42 -10.91 -6.27
N TYR A 113 8.47 -10.59 -5.52
CA TYR A 113 9.09 -11.50 -4.57
C TYR A 113 8.11 -11.94 -3.48
N GLY A 114 7.34 -10.99 -2.92
CA GLY A 114 6.32 -11.26 -1.92
C GLY A 114 5.19 -12.15 -2.44
N ILE A 115 4.72 -11.92 -3.68
CA ILE A 115 3.72 -12.77 -4.32
C ILE A 115 4.24 -14.21 -4.44
N GLY A 116 5.52 -14.39 -4.82
CA GLY A 116 6.13 -15.71 -4.92
C GLY A 116 6.26 -16.45 -3.58
N LEU A 117 6.28 -15.73 -2.45
CA LEU A 117 6.34 -16.30 -1.10
C LEU A 117 4.97 -16.40 -0.42
N ALA A 118 3.97 -15.68 -0.92
CA ALA A 118 2.65 -15.64 -0.33
C ALA A 118 1.94 -16.99 -0.45
N ASN A 119 1.20 -17.35 0.60
CA ASN A 119 0.29 -18.46 0.53
C ASN A 119 -0.89 -18.13 -0.39
N VAL A 120 -1.40 -19.12 -1.10
CA VAL A 120 -2.65 -18.97 -1.84
C VAL A 120 -3.77 -18.71 -0.84
N SER A 121 -4.53 -17.65 -1.05
CA SER A 121 -5.62 -17.26 -0.16
C SER A 121 -6.83 -16.77 -0.97
N SER A 122 -8.02 -17.01 -0.45
CA SER A 122 -9.26 -16.45 -0.95
C SER A 122 -9.98 -15.72 0.17
N LEU A 123 -10.57 -14.56 -0.11
CA LEU A 123 -11.22 -13.68 0.87
C LEU A 123 -12.61 -13.29 0.37
N LYS A 124 -13.62 -13.45 1.22
CA LYS A 124 -14.95 -12.88 0.99
C LYS A 124 -15.38 -12.04 2.18
N LYS A 125 -16.07 -10.96 1.90
CA LYS A 125 -16.69 -10.07 2.90
C LYS A 125 -18.17 -9.97 2.62
N GLU A 126 -18.96 -9.97 3.69
CA GLU A 126 -20.40 -9.72 3.64
C GLU A 126 -20.76 -8.65 4.67
N THR A 127 -21.48 -7.63 4.23
CA THR A 127 -21.99 -6.58 5.11
C THR A 127 -23.35 -7.00 5.65
N ILE A 128 -23.50 -7.05 6.97
CA ILE A 128 -24.72 -7.56 7.61
C ILE A 128 -25.61 -6.43 8.12
N GLU A 129 -25.05 -5.31 8.57
CA GLU A 129 -25.75 -4.11 9.07
C GLU A 129 -26.87 -4.38 10.09
N LYS A 130 -26.66 -5.35 10.97
CA LYS A 130 -27.60 -5.72 12.04
C LYS A 130 -27.03 -5.42 13.40
N ILE A 131 -27.92 -5.09 14.35
CA ILE A 131 -27.53 -4.93 15.76
C ILE A 131 -26.98 -6.26 16.28
N PHE A 132 -25.88 -6.21 17.01
CA PHE A 132 -25.29 -7.38 17.66
C PHE A 132 -26.21 -7.88 18.78
N SER A 133 -26.91 -8.99 18.53
CA SER A 133 -27.86 -9.63 19.47
C SER A 133 -27.77 -11.15 19.36
N LYS A 134 -28.28 -11.87 20.37
CA LYS A 134 -28.33 -13.35 20.35
C LYS A 134 -29.09 -13.92 19.15
N GLU A 135 -30.15 -13.25 18.71
CA GLU A 135 -30.93 -13.65 17.54
C GLU A 135 -30.13 -13.50 16.25
N ASN A 136 -29.44 -12.36 16.10
CA ASN A 136 -28.63 -12.09 14.92
C ASN A 136 -27.35 -12.95 14.87
N MET A 137 -26.89 -13.50 16.00
CA MET A 137 -25.79 -14.49 16.03
C MET A 137 -26.09 -15.75 15.22
N LYS A 138 -27.35 -16.25 15.25
CA LYS A 138 -27.76 -17.40 14.42
C LYS A 138 -27.66 -17.08 12.92
N TYR A 139 -28.05 -15.86 12.54
CA TYR A 139 -27.94 -15.39 11.16
C TYR A 139 -26.46 -15.30 10.76
N LEU A 140 -25.64 -14.67 11.59
CA LEU A 140 -24.20 -14.58 11.38
C LEU A 140 -23.55 -15.96 11.18
N GLY A 141 -23.91 -16.93 12.03
CA GLY A 141 -23.41 -18.30 11.93
C GLY A 141 -23.76 -18.99 10.59
N LYS A 142 -24.97 -18.77 10.08
CA LYS A 142 -25.39 -19.30 8.76
C LYS A 142 -24.61 -18.65 7.62
N SER A 143 -24.48 -17.32 7.63
CA SER A 143 -23.72 -16.58 6.63
C SER A 143 -22.24 -17.00 6.62
N LEU A 144 -21.61 -17.09 7.76
CA LEU A 144 -20.22 -17.53 7.87
C LEU A 144 -20.01 -18.96 7.39
N LYS A 145 -20.94 -19.89 7.66
CA LYS A 145 -20.87 -21.25 7.10
C LYS A 145 -20.93 -21.25 5.59
N LYS A 146 -21.86 -20.49 5.00
CA LYS A 146 -22.01 -20.34 3.55
C LYS A 146 -20.71 -19.81 2.95
N LEU A 147 -20.21 -18.65 3.40
CA LEU A 147 -18.98 -18.05 2.92
C LEU A 147 -17.76 -18.99 3.07
N SER A 148 -17.64 -19.65 4.22
CA SER A 148 -16.54 -20.60 4.46
C SER A 148 -16.58 -21.79 3.49
N THR A 149 -17.76 -22.28 3.14
CA THR A 149 -17.91 -23.39 2.19
C THR A 149 -17.53 -22.94 0.79
N GLU A 150 -18.01 -21.78 0.35
CA GLU A 150 -17.67 -21.21 -0.94
C GLU A 150 -16.16 -21.01 -1.10
N LEU A 151 -15.51 -20.38 -0.11
CA LEU A 151 -14.05 -20.15 -0.13
C LEU A 151 -13.24 -21.45 -0.12
N LYS A 152 -13.70 -22.47 0.61
CA LYS A 152 -13.04 -23.80 0.57
C LYS A 152 -13.15 -24.43 -0.80
N ASN A 153 -14.31 -24.33 -1.46
CA ASN A 153 -14.49 -24.89 -2.81
C ASN A 153 -13.59 -24.16 -3.81
N GLU A 154 -13.49 -22.84 -3.76
CA GLU A 154 -12.60 -22.07 -4.61
C GLU A 154 -11.13 -22.51 -4.49
N LEU A 155 -10.66 -22.79 -3.27
CA LEU A 155 -9.29 -23.29 -3.06
C LEU A 155 -9.11 -24.74 -3.50
N LEU A 156 -10.14 -25.58 -3.36
CA LEU A 156 -10.12 -26.97 -3.86
C LEU A 156 -10.07 -27.03 -5.38
N GLU A 157 -10.80 -26.15 -6.09
CA GLU A 157 -10.73 -25.99 -7.54
C GLU A 157 -9.32 -25.57 -8.00
N GLN A 158 -8.62 -24.77 -7.20
CA GLN A 158 -7.20 -24.43 -7.41
C GLN A 158 -6.23 -25.59 -7.01
N LYS A 159 -6.74 -26.81 -6.78
CA LYS A 159 -5.97 -28.01 -6.42
C LYS A 159 -5.24 -27.92 -5.06
N ILE A 160 -5.68 -27.03 -4.15
CA ILE A 160 -5.16 -26.99 -2.79
C ILE A 160 -5.76 -28.15 -1.98
N LYS A 161 -4.91 -28.95 -1.33
CA LYS A 161 -5.36 -30.09 -0.52
C LYS A 161 -6.20 -29.63 0.68
N LYS A 162 -7.34 -30.28 0.93
CA LYS A 162 -8.28 -29.96 2.02
C LYS A 162 -7.61 -29.85 3.40
N ASN A 163 -6.65 -30.67 3.70
CA ASN A 163 -5.91 -30.66 4.98
C ASN A 163 -4.94 -29.48 5.13
N LYS A 164 -4.65 -28.74 4.06
CA LYS A 164 -3.83 -27.52 4.08
C LYS A 164 -4.65 -26.23 4.18
N ILE A 165 -5.97 -26.31 4.03
CA ILE A 165 -6.85 -25.15 4.08
C ILE A 165 -7.09 -24.75 5.53
N LYS A 166 -6.73 -23.51 5.87
CA LYS A 166 -7.03 -22.87 7.15
C LYS A 166 -8.08 -21.80 6.93
N VAL A 167 -9.10 -21.77 7.76
CA VAL A 167 -10.15 -20.74 7.71
C VAL A 167 -9.97 -19.80 8.89
N GLU A 168 -9.89 -18.52 8.61
CA GLU A 168 -9.90 -17.46 9.61
C GLU A 168 -11.16 -16.62 9.44
N VAL A 169 -11.82 -16.32 10.53
CA VAL A 169 -13.03 -15.51 10.53
C VAL A 169 -12.78 -14.22 11.30
N MET A 170 -13.11 -13.11 10.67
CA MET A 170 -13.04 -11.79 11.28
C MET A 170 -14.42 -11.13 11.23
N VAL A 171 -14.85 -10.56 12.33
CA VAL A 171 -16.09 -9.80 12.43
C VAL A 171 -15.74 -8.35 12.71
N PHE A 172 -16.35 -7.45 11.96
CA PHE A 172 -16.19 -6.01 12.14
C PHE A 172 -17.43 -5.47 12.82
N LEU A 173 -17.26 -4.91 14.00
CA LEU A 173 -18.32 -4.27 14.78
C LEU A 173 -18.06 -2.77 14.84
N ARG A 174 -19.12 -1.97 14.86
CA ARG A 174 -19.04 -0.54 15.12
C ARG A 174 -20.06 -0.13 16.17
N LEU A 175 -19.75 0.87 16.94
CA LEU A 175 -20.71 1.50 17.81
C LEU A 175 -21.75 2.27 16.98
N ARG A 176 -22.96 2.33 17.47
CA ARG A 176 -24.03 3.12 16.83
C ARG A 176 -23.59 4.59 16.79
N ASN A 177 -23.76 5.23 15.66
CA ASN A 177 -23.34 6.61 15.38
C ASN A 177 -21.81 6.85 15.40
N SER A 178 -21.01 5.80 15.15
CA SER A 178 -19.57 5.92 15.01
C SER A 178 -19.11 5.32 13.68
N ASP A 179 -18.14 5.93 13.03
CA ASP A 179 -17.51 5.41 11.81
C ASP A 179 -16.36 4.44 12.12
N ASN A 180 -15.93 4.39 13.38
CA ASN A 180 -14.85 3.51 13.80
C ASN A 180 -15.34 2.07 13.93
N THR A 181 -14.64 1.14 13.26
CA THR A 181 -14.90 -0.29 13.32
C THR A 181 -13.86 -1.00 14.17
N PHE A 182 -14.34 -1.93 15.01
CA PHE A 182 -13.49 -2.84 15.79
C PHE A 182 -13.44 -4.19 15.10
N GLN A 183 -12.25 -4.67 14.84
CA GLN A 183 -12.02 -5.98 14.24
C GLN A 183 -11.83 -7.04 15.32
N ILE A 184 -12.65 -8.09 15.28
CA ILE A 184 -12.60 -9.21 16.24
C ILE A 184 -12.31 -10.49 15.46
N LYS A 185 -11.23 -11.17 15.80
CA LYS A 185 -10.92 -12.51 15.27
C LYS A 185 -11.67 -13.55 16.11
N LEU A 186 -12.45 -14.40 15.44
CA LEU A 186 -13.15 -15.51 16.11
C LEU A 186 -12.24 -16.73 16.21
N ASN A 187 -11.87 -17.12 17.42
CA ASN A 187 -10.93 -18.23 17.67
C ASN A 187 -11.52 -19.63 17.49
N SER A 188 -12.86 -19.76 17.50
CA SER A 188 -13.53 -21.06 17.28
C SER A 188 -14.85 -20.87 16.55
N PHE A 189 -14.83 -21.02 15.25
CA PHE A 189 -16.02 -20.95 14.38
C PHE A 189 -16.87 -22.25 14.45
N ASN A 190 -16.28 -23.38 14.83
CA ASN A 190 -16.92 -24.69 14.80
C ASN A 190 -17.86 -24.95 16.02
N LYS A 191 -17.97 -24.02 16.95
CA LYS A 191 -18.80 -24.16 18.18
C LYS A 191 -20.03 -23.24 18.24
N MET A 192 -20.36 -22.54 17.12
CA MET A 192 -21.56 -21.72 17.01
C MET A 192 -22.67 -22.42 16.20
#